data_c935e0d314996cd317e5f8e069b94684
#
_entry.id   c935e0d314996cd317e5f8e069b94684
#
_cell.length_a   1.000
_cell.length_b   1.000
_cell.length_c   1.000
_cell.angle_alpha   90.00
_cell.angle_beta   90.00
_cell.angle_gamma   90.00
#
_symmetry.space_group_name_H-M   'P 1'
#
loop_
_entity.id
_entity.type
_entity.pdbx_description
1 polymer ?
#
loop_
_entity_poly.entity_id
_entity_poly.type
_entity_poly.pdbx_seq_one_letter_code
_entity_poly.pdbx_strand_id
1 'polypeptide(L)'
;VWLVDNFKPQTVNLRLRGMNCYLESVGKEKWKLSFVKVQQKPFLENVISEADYLYFKKCLKEDGELFWYFVIRFLAATGARVSELIQIKVEHVRLGYFDLYSKGGKLRRIYIPKSLQKEALIWLTEKKQDSGFIFLNQRGQRITTRGISGELKKFAEKYGIDKKVVYPHSFRHRFAKSFLAKCNDIAFLADLMGHESIETTRIYLRKTATEQREIVDEVIDW
;
A
#
# COMPACT_ATOMS: atom_id res chain seq x y z
N VAL A 1 -30.32 5.40 12.71
CA VAL A 1 -30.68 6.58 11.92
C VAL A 1 -29.50 7.55 11.93
N TRP A 2 -29.20 8.31 13.00
CA TRP A 2 -28.18 9.37 13.02
C TRP A 2 -26.78 8.94 12.49
N LEU A 3 -26.28 7.77 12.83
CA LEU A 3 -24.99 7.29 12.31
C LEU A 3 -25.00 7.08 10.80
N VAL A 4 -26.10 6.60 10.24
CA VAL A 4 -26.25 6.34 8.81
C VAL A 4 -26.31 7.65 8.02
N ASP A 5 -26.95 8.66 8.59
CA ASP A 5 -27.11 9.97 7.95
C ASP A 5 -25.82 10.81 7.97
N ASN A 6 -24.94 10.59 8.96
CA ASN A 6 -23.74 11.41 9.17
C ASN A 6 -22.42 10.74 8.78
N PHE A 7 -22.39 9.43 8.54
CA PHE A 7 -21.15 8.70 8.27
C PHE A 7 -21.28 7.74 7.09
N LYS A 8 -20.15 7.48 6.42
CA LYS A 8 -20.09 6.46 5.37
C LYS A 8 -20.41 5.07 5.93
N PRO A 9 -21.06 4.18 5.18
CA PRO A 9 -21.48 2.84 5.64
C PRO A 9 -20.35 2.02 6.29
N GLN A 10 -19.11 2.12 5.79
CA GLN A 10 -17.95 1.43 6.39
C GLN A 10 -17.65 1.94 7.81
N THR A 11 -17.76 3.27 8.02
CA THR A 11 -17.55 3.90 9.35
C THR A 11 -18.67 3.51 10.31
N VAL A 12 -19.91 3.46 9.82
CA VAL A 12 -21.07 2.98 10.59
C VAL A 12 -20.82 1.56 11.04
N ASN A 13 -20.44 0.65 10.12
CA ASN A 13 -20.20 -0.75 10.43
C ASN A 13 -19.02 -0.97 11.40
N LEU A 14 -17.99 -0.13 11.33
CA LEU A 14 -16.89 -0.17 12.29
C LEU A 14 -17.38 0.15 13.72
N ARG A 15 -18.23 1.18 13.87
CA ARG A 15 -18.83 1.55 15.15
C ARG A 15 -19.80 0.48 15.66
N LEU A 16 -20.64 -0.06 14.77
CA LEU A 16 -21.54 -1.17 15.10
C LEU A 16 -20.79 -2.42 15.55
N ARG A 17 -19.64 -2.73 14.95
CA ARG A 17 -18.78 -3.84 15.39
C ARG A 17 -18.29 -3.61 16.82
N GLY A 18 -17.80 -2.42 17.14
CA GLY A 18 -17.39 -2.09 18.51
C GLY A 18 -18.54 -2.22 19.52
N MET A 19 -19.74 -1.71 19.16
CA MET A 19 -20.94 -1.84 19.98
C MET A 19 -21.34 -3.32 20.18
N ASN A 20 -21.32 -4.11 19.11
CA ASN A 20 -21.66 -5.55 19.20
C ASN A 20 -20.67 -6.33 20.05
N CYS A 21 -19.37 -6.04 19.97
CA CYS A 21 -18.36 -6.63 20.87
C CYS A 21 -18.62 -6.25 22.34
N TYR A 22 -19.01 -5.01 22.63
CA TYR A 22 -19.40 -4.60 23.97
C TYR A 22 -20.66 -5.35 24.45
N LEU A 23 -21.70 -5.46 23.63
CA LEU A 23 -22.92 -6.20 23.96
C LEU A 23 -22.64 -7.68 24.26
N GLU A 24 -21.72 -8.30 23.51
CA GLU A 24 -21.24 -9.66 23.82
C GLU A 24 -20.57 -9.72 25.18
N SER A 25 -19.67 -8.80 25.50
CA SER A 25 -18.91 -8.81 26.75
C SER A 25 -19.80 -8.66 28.00
N VAL A 26 -20.98 -8.06 27.85
CA VAL A 26 -21.95 -7.86 28.96
C VAL A 26 -23.13 -8.85 28.91
N GLY A 27 -23.02 -9.92 28.09
CA GLY A 27 -24.04 -10.97 27.98
C GLY A 27 -25.35 -10.54 27.34
N LYS A 28 -25.34 -9.45 26.56
CA LYS A 28 -26.52 -8.89 25.87
C LYS A 28 -26.50 -9.16 24.37
N GLU A 29 -26.14 -10.36 23.95
CA GLU A 29 -25.98 -10.74 22.54
C GLU A 29 -27.28 -10.55 21.71
N LYS A 30 -28.45 -10.71 22.35
CA LYS A 30 -29.76 -10.49 21.71
C LYS A 30 -29.98 -9.06 21.22
N TRP A 31 -29.19 -8.12 21.70
CA TRP A 31 -29.28 -6.68 21.34
C TRP A 31 -28.31 -6.27 20.25
N LYS A 32 -27.56 -7.22 19.65
CA LYS A 32 -26.66 -6.95 18.54
C LYS A 32 -27.37 -6.26 17.39
N LEU A 33 -26.72 -5.25 16.86
CA LEU A 33 -27.22 -4.46 15.74
C LEU A 33 -26.74 -5.03 14.41
N SER A 34 -27.63 -5.05 13.44
CA SER A 34 -27.33 -5.48 12.09
C SER A 34 -26.42 -4.46 11.37
N PHE A 35 -25.49 -4.98 10.57
CA PHE A 35 -24.63 -4.14 9.76
C PHE A 35 -25.39 -3.51 8.59
N VAL A 36 -24.98 -2.28 8.23
CA VAL A 36 -25.49 -1.59 7.05
C VAL A 36 -24.86 -2.21 5.80
N LYS A 37 -25.67 -2.41 4.76
CA LYS A 37 -25.18 -2.91 3.46
C LYS A 37 -24.19 -1.91 2.86
N VAL A 38 -22.99 -2.38 2.55
CA VAL A 38 -21.94 -1.60 1.91
C VAL A 38 -21.90 -1.97 0.43
N GLN A 39 -22.22 -1.02 -0.44
CA GLN A 39 -21.97 -1.19 -1.86
C GLN A 39 -20.46 -1.09 -2.12
N GLN A 40 -19.90 -2.13 -2.69
CA GLN A 40 -18.50 -2.08 -3.15
C GLN A 40 -18.45 -1.33 -4.48
N LYS A 41 -17.57 -0.33 -4.56
CA LYS A 41 -17.32 0.32 -5.85
C LYS A 41 -16.78 -0.70 -6.86
N PRO A 42 -17.26 -0.72 -8.09
CA PRO A 42 -16.86 -1.71 -9.09
C PRO A 42 -15.45 -1.47 -9.65
N PHE A 43 -14.81 -0.35 -9.32
CA PHE A 43 -13.49 0.04 -9.84
C PHE A 43 -12.57 0.56 -8.73
N LEU A 44 -11.27 0.49 -8.99
CA LEU A 44 -10.23 1.00 -8.10
C LEU A 44 -10.01 2.49 -8.38
N GLU A 45 -10.16 3.31 -7.35
CA GLU A 45 -9.93 4.76 -7.42
C GLU A 45 -8.60 5.15 -6.75
N ASN A 46 -8.09 6.32 -7.11
CA ASN A 46 -6.95 6.96 -6.45
C ASN A 46 -5.68 6.11 -6.43
N VAL A 47 -5.41 5.38 -7.50
CA VAL A 47 -4.14 4.67 -7.71
C VAL A 47 -3.24 5.55 -8.57
N ILE A 48 -1.99 5.74 -8.15
CA ILE A 48 -1.00 6.49 -8.92
C ILE A 48 -0.78 5.83 -10.29
N SER A 49 -0.86 6.62 -11.35
CA SER A 49 -0.61 6.15 -12.72
C SER A 49 0.86 5.75 -12.92
N GLU A 50 1.14 5.00 -14.01
CA GLU A 50 2.51 4.72 -14.43
C GLU A 50 3.28 6.01 -14.69
N ALA A 51 2.69 6.93 -15.43
CA ALA A 51 3.29 8.20 -15.81
C ALA A 51 3.62 9.05 -14.59
N ASP A 52 2.65 9.24 -13.67
CA ASP A 52 2.86 10.01 -12.44
C ASP A 52 3.92 9.38 -11.55
N TYR A 53 3.95 8.05 -11.43
CA TYR A 53 4.97 7.36 -10.65
C TYR A 53 6.37 7.56 -11.24
N LEU A 54 6.54 7.42 -12.55
CA LEU A 54 7.81 7.63 -13.22
C LEU A 54 8.27 9.09 -13.10
N TYR A 55 7.35 10.03 -13.29
CA TYR A 55 7.60 11.44 -13.11
C TYR A 55 8.00 11.77 -11.66
N PHE A 56 7.22 11.31 -10.69
CA PHE A 56 7.52 11.51 -9.27
C PHE A 56 8.90 10.98 -8.88
N LYS A 57 9.21 9.77 -9.33
CA LYS A 57 10.52 9.14 -9.13
C LYS A 57 11.66 9.96 -9.74
N LYS A 58 11.45 10.50 -10.96
CA LYS A 58 12.42 11.33 -11.64
C LYS A 58 12.68 12.63 -10.87
N CYS A 59 11.64 13.36 -10.49
CA CYS A 59 11.76 14.62 -9.76
C CYS A 59 12.49 14.44 -8.42
N LEU A 60 12.15 13.40 -7.64
CA LEU A 60 12.83 13.11 -6.38
C LEU A 60 14.34 12.84 -6.58
N LYS A 61 14.71 12.18 -7.68
CA LYS A 61 16.12 11.89 -7.98
C LYS A 61 16.87 13.13 -8.44
N GLU A 62 16.27 13.98 -9.27
CA GLU A 62 16.85 15.23 -9.77
C GLU A 62 17.02 16.25 -8.65
N ASP A 63 16.10 16.30 -7.70
CA ASP A 63 16.21 17.18 -6.52
C ASP A 63 17.16 16.64 -5.43
N GLY A 64 17.78 15.47 -5.64
CA GLY A 64 18.68 14.85 -4.65
C GLY A 64 17.95 14.24 -3.44
N GLU A 65 16.64 14.15 -3.48
CA GLU A 65 15.79 13.59 -2.41
C GLU A 65 15.84 12.06 -2.39
N LEU A 66 17.05 11.49 -2.34
CA LEU A 66 17.29 10.05 -2.46
C LEU A 66 16.58 9.24 -1.39
N PHE A 67 16.44 9.76 -0.17
CA PHE A 67 15.69 9.09 0.89
C PHE A 67 14.24 8.81 0.45
N TRP A 68 13.54 9.83 -0.07
CA TRP A 68 12.16 9.74 -0.52
C TRP A 68 12.02 8.95 -1.82
N TYR A 69 13.02 9.05 -2.69
CA TYR A 69 13.14 8.19 -3.87
C TYR A 69 13.13 6.71 -3.46
N PHE A 70 13.94 6.31 -2.47
CA PHE A 70 13.95 4.92 -2.01
C PHE A 70 12.69 4.54 -1.25
N VAL A 71 12.06 5.43 -0.48
CA VAL A 71 10.75 5.18 0.14
C VAL A 71 9.71 4.75 -0.91
N ILE A 72 9.54 5.52 -1.99
CA ILE A 72 8.55 5.18 -3.04
C ILE A 72 8.97 3.96 -3.86
N ARG A 73 10.27 3.79 -4.11
CA ARG A 73 10.82 2.64 -4.82
C ARG A 73 10.54 1.33 -4.07
N PHE A 74 10.80 1.29 -2.78
CA PHE A 74 10.53 0.12 -1.96
C PHE A 74 9.02 -0.17 -1.88
N LEU A 75 8.17 0.84 -1.63
CA LEU A 75 6.71 0.66 -1.62
C LEU A 75 6.19 0.07 -2.94
N ALA A 76 6.63 0.64 -4.09
CA ALA A 76 6.14 0.25 -5.41
C ALA A 76 6.74 -1.08 -5.92
N ALA A 77 7.95 -1.46 -5.47
CA ALA A 77 8.63 -2.64 -5.97
C ALA A 77 8.42 -3.89 -5.09
N THR A 78 8.04 -3.72 -3.82
CA THR A 78 7.87 -4.83 -2.89
C THR A 78 6.41 -5.06 -2.49
N GLY A 79 5.53 -4.08 -2.73
CA GLY A 79 4.15 -4.12 -2.27
C GLY A 79 4.01 -4.12 -0.74
N ALA A 80 5.06 -3.76 0.01
CA ALA A 80 5.04 -3.69 1.46
C ALA A 80 4.00 -2.67 1.97
N ARG A 81 3.38 -2.95 3.11
CA ARG A 81 2.62 -1.93 3.84
C ARG A 81 3.61 -0.91 4.42
N VAL A 82 3.18 0.32 4.62
CA VAL A 82 4.07 1.36 5.18
C VAL A 82 4.62 0.98 6.56
N SER A 83 3.85 0.26 7.37
CA SER A 83 4.29 -0.29 8.66
C SER A 83 5.33 -1.40 8.53
N GLU A 84 5.37 -2.09 7.40
CA GLU A 84 6.35 -3.11 7.06
C GLU A 84 7.62 -2.45 6.47
N LEU A 85 7.44 -1.46 5.59
CA LEU A 85 8.53 -0.69 5.00
C LEU A 85 9.49 -0.14 6.06
N ILE A 86 8.96 0.50 7.10
CA ILE A 86 9.79 1.10 8.16
C ILE A 86 10.57 0.06 9.00
N GLN A 87 10.30 -1.22 8.82
CA GLN A 87 11.01 -2.32 9.49
C GLN A 87 12.15 -2.89 8.65
N ILE A 88 12.31 -2.44 7.41
CA ILE A 88 13.40 -2.91 6.54
C ILE A 88 14.74 -2.44 7.10
N LYS A 89 15.68 -3.39 7.19
CA LYS A 89 17.05 -3.16 7.65
C LYS A 89 18.04 -3.36 6.50
N VAL A 90 19.27 -2.87 6.69
CA VAL A 90 20.38 -3.05 5.75
C VAL A 90 20.63 -4.55 5.48
N GLU A 91 20.54 -5.37 6.53
CA GLU A 91 20.70 -6.83 6.44
C GLU A 91 19.65 -7.45 5.51
N HIS A 92 18.40 -6.98 5.56
CA HIS A 92 17.34 -7.44 4.66
C HIS A 92 17.61 -7.03 3.20
N VAL A 93 18.17 -5.85 2.99
CA VAL A 93 18.54 -5.40 1.64
C VAL A 93 19.68 -6.29 1.10
N ARG A 94 20.67 -6.65 1.92
CA ARG A 94 21.76 -7.56 1.52
C ARG A 94 21.24 -8.95 1.17
N LEU A 95 20.29 -9.49 1.95
CA LEU A 95 19.65 -10.78 1.70
C LEU A 95 18.71 -10.77 0.49
N GLY A 96 18.16 -9.60 0.11
CA GLY A 96 17.17 -9.48 -0.95
C GLY A 96 15.73 -9.82 -0.52
N TYR A 97 15.50 -10.06 0.76
CA TYR A 97 14.17 -10.32 1.33
C TYR A 97 14.14 -10.03 2.83
N PHE A 98 12.94 -9.95 3.40
CA PHE A 98 12.75 -10.04 4.85
C PHE A 98 11.46 -10.77 5.20
N ASP A 99 11.51 -11.48 6.31
CA ASP A 99 10.41 -12.30 6.79
C ASP A 99 9.62 -11.58 7.89
N LEU A 100 8.32 -11.62 7.76
CA LEU A 100 7.37 -11.03 8.70
C LEU A 100 6.50 -12.13 9.31
N TYR A 101 6.41 -12.13 10.61
CA TYR A 101 5.49 -12.98 11.35
C TYR A 101 4.19 -12.24 11.63
N SER A 102 3.07 -12.75 11.11
CA SER A 102 1.73 -12.24 11.40
C SER A 102 1.14 -12.88 12.64
N LYS A 103 0.05 -12.31 13.17
CA LYS A 103 -0.74 -12.96 14.23
C LYS A 103 -1.16 -14.35 13.77
N GLY A 104 -0.92 -15.38 14.59
CA GLY A 104 -1.19 -16.78 14.25
C GLY A 104 -0.01 -17.53 13.61
N GLY A 105 1.20 -16.96 13.65
CA GLY A 105 2.43 -17.68 13.24
C GLY A 105 2.63 -17.81 11.73
N LYS A 106 1.78 -17.19 10.91
CA LYS A 106 1.97 -17.20 9.44
C LYS A 106 3.19 -16.36 9.07
N LEU A 107 4.15 -17.00 8.41
CA LEU A 107 5.32 -16.36 7.82
C LEU A 107 4.94 -15.76 6.47
N ARG A 108 5.26 -14.47 6.28
CA ARG A 108 5.20 -13.80 4.99
C ARG A 108 6.57 -13.28 4.61
N ARG A 109 7.04 -13.61 3.42
CA ARG A 109 8.28 -13.09 2.87
C ARG A 109 8.02 -11.92 1.92
N ILE A 110 8.72 -10.80 2.15
CA ILE A 110 8.75 -9.66 1.25
C ILE A 110 10.06 -9.72 0.47
N TYR A 111 9.97 -9.84 -0.85
CA TYR A 111 11.12 -9.89 -1.74
C TYR A 111 11.53 -8.47 -2.17
N ILE A 112 12.83 -8.23 -2.20
CA ILE A 112 13.44 -7.00 -2.72
C ILE A 112 14.03 -7.33 -4.09
N PRO A 113 13.50 -6.79 -5.21
CA PRO A 113 14.01 -7.10 -6.54
C PRO A 113 15.49 -6.74 -6.68
N LYS A 114 16.25 -7.55 -7.41
CA LYS A 114 17.72 -7.41 -7.58
C LYS A 114 18.15 -6.02 -8.05
N SER A 115 17.37 -5.39 -8.92
CA SER A 115 17.65 -4.01 -9.39
C SER A 115 17.56 -3.00 -8.26
N LEU A 116 16.50 -3.06 -7.44
CA LEU A 116 16.32 -2.20 -6.28
C LEU A 116 17.39 -2.49 -5.20
N GLN A 117 17.70 -3.76 -4.98
CA GLN A 117 18.74 -4.19 -4.04
C GLN A 117 20.09 -3.53 -4.37
N LYS A 118 20.54 -3.61 -5.63
CA LYS A 118 21.78 -3.00 -6.08
C LYS A 118 21.80 -1.47 -5.87
N GLU A 119 20.76 -0.76 -6.33
CA GLU A 119 20.66 0.68 -6.16
C GLU A 119 20.65 1.08 -4.66
N ALA A 120 19.90 0.35 -3.84
CA ALA A 120 19.81 0.64 -2.42
C ALA A 120 21.11 0.40 -1.66
N LEU A 121 21.89 -0.64 -2.01
CA LEU A 121 23.19 -0.90 -1.39
C LEU A 121 24.18 0.21 -1.70
N ILE A 122 24.21 0.74 -2.93
CA ILE A 122 25.03 1.91 -3.28
C ILE A 122 24.66 3.11 -2.41
N TRP A 123 23.38 3.45 -2.37
CA TRP A 123 22.87 4.54 -1.56
C TRP A 123 23.21 4.41 -0.07
N LEU A 124 23.10 3.18 0.50
CA LEU A 124 23.43 2.91 1.90
C LEU A 124 24.93 3.06 2.16
N THR A 125 25.78 2.63 1.22
CA THR A 125 27.24 2.80 1.30
C THR A 125 27.63 4.26 1.29
N GLU A 126 27.05 5.08 0.41
CA GLU A 126 27.27 6.53 0.35
C GLU A 126 26.86 7.22 1.66
N LYS A 127 25.79 6.72 2.29
CA LYS A 127 25.34 7.19 3.61
C LYS A 127 26.17 6.67 4.79
N LYS A 128 27.14 5.80 4.55
CA LYS A 128 27.91 5.07 5.58
C LYS A 128 27.01 4.35 6.58
N GLN A 129 25.93 3.75 6.07
CA GLN A 129 24.94 3.02 6.85
C GLN A 129 25.06 1.51 6.62
N ASP A 130 25.79 0.85 7.52
CA ASP A 130 26.17 -0.57 7.33
C ASP A 130 25.22 -1.55 8.03
N SER A 131 24.36 -1.10 8.93
CA SER A 131 23.45 -1.96 9.69
C SER A 131 22.19 -1.22 10.16
N GLY A 132 21.20 -1.96 10.64
CA GLY A 132 19.98 -1.42 11.24
C GLY A 132 18.95 -0.91 10.24
N PHE A 133 17.96 -0.15 10.69
CA PHE A 133 16.84 0.32 9.87
C PHE A 133 17.29 1.30 8.80
N ILE A 134 16.86 1.09 7.55
CA ILE A 134 17.27 1.93 6.42
C ILE A 134 16.52 3.29 6.36
N PHE A 135 15.30 3.35 6.90
CA PHE A 135 14.49 4.56 6.90
C PHE A 135 14.49 5.24 8.26
N LEU A 136 15.49 6.12 8.46
CA LEU A 136 15.67 6.90 9.67
C LEU A 136 15.28 8.35 9.44
N ASN A 137 14.75 9.01 10.46
CA ASN A 137 14.49 10.44 10.47
C ASN A 137 15.80 11.22 10.73
N GLN A 138 15.74 12.55 10.69
CA GLN A 138 16.90 13.43 10.92
C GLN A 138 17.56 13.24 12.31
N ARG A 139 16.85 12.64 13.27
CA ARG A 139 17.35 12.35 14.63
C ARG A 139 17.97 10.94 14.72
N GLY A 140 18.14 10.24 13.61
CA GLY A 140 18.65 8.86 13.59
C GLY A 140 17.66 7.81 14.11
N GLN A 141 16.40 8.17 14.35
CA GLN A 141 15.34 7.24 14.79
C GLN A 141 14.54 6.73 13.58
N ARG A 142 13.95 5.56 13.72
CA ARG A 142 13.05 5.01 12.70
C ARG A 142 11.93 5.99 12.37
N ILE A 143 11.73 6.26 11.08
CA ILE A 143 10.67 7.15 10.61
C ILE A 143 9.28 6.58 10.96
N THR A 144 8.30 7.46 11.18
CA THR A 144 6.92 7.06 11.45
C THR A 144 6.12 6.92 10.15
N THR A 145 5.12 6.04 10.16
CA THR A 145 4.19 5.88 9.02
C THR A 145 3.44 7.18 8.69
N ARG A 146 3.11 7.96 9.72
CA ARG A 146 2.46 9.27 9.56
C ARG A 146 3.42 10.29 8.92
N GLY A 147 4.70 10.27 9.31
CA GLY A 147 5.74 11.12 8.70
C GLY A 147 5.88 10.83 7.21
N ILE A 148 5.96 9.56 6.82
CA ILE A 148 6.00 9.17 5.41
C ILE A 148 4.78 9.71 4.66
N SER A 149 3.58 9.47 5.17
CA SER A 149 2.35 9.91 4.49
C SER A 149 2.26 11.43 4.35
N GLY A 150 2.74 12.17 5.34
CA GLY A 150 2.78 13.64 5.31
C GLY A 150 3.74 14.19 4.27
N GLU A 151 4.98 13.70 4.26
CA GLU A 151 6.00 14.17 3.32
C GLU A 151 5.69 13.78 1.87
N LEU A 152 5.18 12.59 1.62
CA LEU A 152 4.75 12.20 0.27
C LEU A 152 3.71 13.16 -0.32
N LYS A 153 2.78 13.67 0.51
CA LYS A 153 1.79 14.67 0.07
C LYS A 153 2.42 16.03 -0.23
N LYS A 154 3.44 16.45 0.54
CA LYS A 154 4.17 17.69 0.27
C LYS A 154 4.93 17.61 -1.06
N PHE A 155 5.62 16.50 -1.31
CA PHE A 155 6.27 16.27 -2.60
C PHE A 155 5.28 16.19 -3.76
N ALA A 156 4.11 15.56 -3.56
CA ALA A 156 3.07 15.57 -4.57
C ALA A 156 2.65 16.99 -4.94
N GLU A 157 2.46 17.85 -3.94
CA GLU A 157 2.15 19.27 -4.15
C GLU A 157 3.29 19.99 -4.86
N LYS A 158 4.53 19.81 -4.41
CA LYS A 158 5.73 20.40 -5.02
C LYS A 158 5.86 20.08 -6.51
N TYR A 159 5.52 18.84 -6.89
CA TYR A 159 5.68 18.37 -8.27
C TYR A 159 4.38 18.41 -9.10
N GLY A 160 3.30 19.01 -8.56
CA GLY A 160 2.04 19.18 -9.30
C GLY A 160 1.28 17.87 -9.53
N ILE A 161 1.49 16.84 -8.69
CA ILE A 161 0.79 15.57 -8.76
C ILE A 161 -0.42 15.59 -7.81
N ASP A 162 -1.55 14.98 -8.19
CA ASP A 162 -2.72 14.93 -7.31
C ASP A 162 -2.38 14.20 -5.99
N LYS A 163 -2.52 14.94 -4.87
CA LYS A 163 -2.30 14.39 -3.51
C LYS A 163 -3.19 13.19 -3.19
N LYS A 164 -4.32 13.02 -3.89
CA LYS A 164 -5.24 11.90 -3.67
C LYS A 164 -4.65 10.57 -4.13
N VAL A 165 -3.73 10.59 -5.09
CA VAL A 165 -3.08 9.39 -5.60
C VAL A 165 -1.70 9.14 -4.97
N VAL A 166 -1.13 10.09 -4.21
CA VAL A 166 0.20 9.97 -3.61
C VAL A 166 0.09 9.65 -2.11
N TYR A 167 -0.05 8.38 -1.79
CA TYR A 167 -0.05 7.85 -0.43
C TYR A 167 0.47 6.40 -0.43
N PRO A 168 0.98 5.89 0.71
CA PRO A 168 1.67 4.58 0.73
C PRO A 168 0.88 3.42 0.13
N HIS A 169 -0.43 3.32 0.40
CA HIS A 169 -1.25 2.26 -0.18
C HIS A 169 -1.43 2.37 -1.70
N SER A 170 -1.36 3.58 -2.27
CA SER A 170 -1.42 3.77 -3.72
C SER A 170 -0.26 3.07 -4.44
N PHE A 171 0.96 3.15 -3.90
CA PHE A 171 2.13 2.44 -4.44
C PHE A 171 1.98 0.92 -4.30
N ARG A 172 1.37 0.44 -3.22
CA ARG A 172 1.06 -0.98 -3.05
C ARG A 172 -0.04 -1.44 -4.02
N HIS A 173 -1.06 -0.63 -4.28
CA HIS A 173 -2.07 -0.89 -5.32
C HIS A 173 -1.43 -0.96 -6.71
N ARG A 174 -0.51 -0.02 -7.00
CA ARG A 174 0.26 -0.04 -8.23
C ARG A 174 1.10 -1.32 -8.36
N PHE A 175 1.81 -1.75 -7.31
CA PHE A 175 2.54 -3.02 -7.31
C PHE A 175 1.63 -4.18 -7.72
N ALA A 176 0.46 -4.29 -7.09
CA ALA A 176 -0.48 -5.38 -7.36
C ALA A 176 -1.01 -5.36 -8.80
N LYS A 177 -1.39 -4.18 -9.32
CA LYS A 177 -1.83 -4.04 -10.73
C LYS A 177 -0.71 -4.39 -11.71
N SER A 178 0.51 -3.88 -11.49
CA SER A 178 1.67 -4.16 -12.34
C SER A 178 2.09 -5.62 -12.29
N PHE A 179 1.95 -6.27 -11.13
CA PHE A 179 2.20 -7.71 -10.98
C PHE A 179 1.20 -8.53 -11.80
N LEU A 180 -0.10 -8.29 -11.63
CA LEU A 180 -1.15 -9.01 -12.35
C LEU A 180 -1.09 -8.80 -13.87
N ALA A 181 -0.68 -7.61 -14.32
CA ALA A 181 -0.49 -7.36 -15.74
C ALA A 181 0.64 -8.21 -16.38
N LYS A 182 1.62 -8.64 -15.57
CA LYS A 182 2.77 -9.44 -16.03
C LYS A 182 2.67 -10.92 -15.66
N CYS A 183 2.08 -11.22 -14.52
CA CYS A 183 1.89 -12.55 -13.99
C CYS A 183 0.45 -12.67 -13.51
N ASN A 184 -0.41 -13.25 -14.34
CA ASN A 184 -1.86 -13.32 -14.09
C ASN A 184 -2.21 -14.39 -13.02
N ASP A 185 -1.45 -14.41 -11.91
CA ASP A 185 -1.65 -15.30 -10.78
C ASP A 185 -2.08 -14.51 -9.54
N ILE A 186 -3.39 -14.51 -9.30
CA ILE A 186 -3.99 -13.80 -8.16
C ILE A 186 -3.69 -14.48 -6.82
N ALA A 187 -3.52 -15.81 -6.81
CA ALA A 187 -3.22 -16.56 -5.59
C ALA A 187 -1.81 -16.24 -5.13
N PHE A 188 -0.84 -16.28 -6.04
CA PHE A 188 0.52 -15.89 -5.75
C PHE A 188 0.62 -14.42 -5.33
N LEU A 189 -0.12 -13.51 -5.98
CA LEU A 189 -0.18 -12.11 -5.53
C LEU A 189 -0.75 -12.00 -4.11
N ALA A 190 -1.79 -12.76 -3.77
CA ALA A 190 -2.36 -12.74 -2.41
C ALA A 190 -1.32 -13.15 -1.36
N ASP A 191 -0.54 -14.17 -1.64
CA ASP A 191 0.58 -14.61 -0.78
C ASP A 191 1.65 -13.54 -0.64
N LEU A 192 2.11 -12.95 -1.75
CA LEU A 192 3.10 -11.86 -1.75
C LEU A 192 2.60 -10.66 -0.96
N MET A 193 1.32 -10.33 -1.04
CA MET A 193 0.72 -9.22 -0.31
C MET A 193 0.36 -9.57 1.13
N GLY A 194 0.38 -10.85 1.51
CA GLY A 194 -0.03 -11.33 2.83
C GLY A 194 -1.49 -10.99 3.11
N HIS A 195 -2.36 -11.35 2.19
CA HIS A 195 -3.80 -11.28 2.38
C HIS A 195 -4.31 -12.61 2.93
N GLU A 196 -5.14 -12.55 3.95
CA GLU A 196 -5.75 -13.75 4.54
C GLU A 196 -6.82 -14.36 3.63
N SER A 197 -7.41 -13.54 2.77
CA SER A 197 -8.45 -13.94 1.81
C SER A 197 -8.10 -13.41 0.42
N ILE A 198 -8.25 -14.28 -0.57
CA ILE A 198 -8.10 -13.96 -1.99
C ILE A 198 -9.11 -12.86 -2.43
N GLU A 199 -10.26 -12.79 -1.77
CA GLU A 199 -11.27 -11.75 -2.01
C GLU A 199 -10.69 -10.34 -1.80
N THR A 200 -9.77 -10.17 -0.84
CA THR A 200 -9.06 -8.90 -0.64
C THR A 200 -8.17 -8.55 -1.83
N THR A 201 -7.67 -9.56 -2.55
CA THR A 201 -6.81 -9.38 -3.72
C THR A 201 -7.62 -9.18 -5.00
N ARG A 202 -8.87 -9.68 -5.06
CA ARG A 202 -9.77 -9.50 -6.22
C ARG A 202 -10.02 -8.04 -6.59
N ILE A 203 -9.87 -7.11 -5.64
CA ILE A 203 -9.99 -5.68 -5.93
C ILE A 203 -9.01 -5.21 -7.03
N TYR A 204 -7.86 -5.89 -7.16
CA TYR A 204 -6.83 -5.54 -8.16
C TYR A 204 -7.11 -6.07 -9.56
N LEU A 205 -8.04 -7.01 -9.69
CA LEU A 205 -8.58 -7.44 -10.98
C LEU A 205 -9.58 -6.41 -11.54
N ARG A 206 -10.06 -5.50 -10.68
CA ARG A 206 -11.00 -4.47 -11.12
C ARG A 206 -10.27 -3.43 -11.94
N LYS A 207 -10.82 -3.17 -13.10
CA LYS A 207 -10.37 -2.13 -14.00
C LYS A 207 -10.82 -0.76 -13.50
N THR A 208 -10.08 0.29 -13.78
CA THR A 208 -10.55 1.67 -13.59
C THR A 208 -11.71 1.96 -14.58
N ALA A 209 -12.49 3.00 -14.33
CA ALA A 209 -13.55 3.38 -15.25
C ALA A 209 -13.02 3.66 -16.66
N THR A 210 -11.85 4.28 -16.78
CA THR A 210 -11.16 4.53 -18.05
C THR A 210 -10.76 3.22 -18.73
N GLU A 211 -10.08 2.32 -18.01
CA GLU A 211 -9.68 1.00 -18.53
C GLU A 211 -10.89 0.15 -18.95
N GLN A 212 -12.02 0.25 -18.24
CA GLN A 212 -13.25 -0.45 -18.62
C GLN A 212 -13.80 0.10 -19.93
N ARG A 213 -13.81 1.42 -20.11
CA ARG A 213 -14.28 2.07 -21.30
C ARG A 213 -13.41 1.71 -22.50
N GLU A 214 -12.08 1.83 -22.38
CA GLU A 214 -11.13 1.45 -23.44
C GLU A 214 -11.34 0.01 -23.91
N ILE A 215 -11.52 -0.94 -22.98
CA ILE A 215 -11.77 -2.33 -23.34
C ILE A 215 -13.13 -2.50 -24.01
N VAL A 216 -14.17 -1.83 -23.52
CA VAL A 216 -15.49 -1.89 -24.17
C VAL A 216 -15.42 -1.33 -25.57
N ASP A 217 -14.75 -0.18 -25.78
CA ASP A 217 -14.57 0.45 -27.09
C ASP A 217 -13.73 -0.43 -28.03
N GLU A 218 -12.77 -1.22 -27.50
CA GLU A 218 -11.92 -2.13 -28.29
C GLU A 218 -12.64 -3.46 -28.65
N VAL A 219 -13.44 -4.00 -27.72
CA VAL A 219 -14.01 -5.36 -27.86
C VAL A 219 -15.40 -5.35 -28.49
N ILE A 220 -16.15 -4.25 -28.32
CA ILE A 220 -17.55 -4.13 -28.79
C ILE A 220 -17.56 -3.28 -30.05
N ASP A 221 -17.41 -3.93 -31.18
CA ASP A 221 -17.38 -3.30 -32.52
C ASP A 221 -18.57 -3.78 -33.39
N TRP A 222 -19.74 -4.02 -32.77
CA TRP A 222 -20.98 -4.37 -33.50
C TRP A 222 -22.14 -3.48 -33.12
#